data_22283c33ba645d85c941a38da499262d
#
_entry.id   22283c33ba645d85c941a38da499262d
#
_cell.length_a   1.000
_cell.length_b   1.000
_cell.length_c   1.000
_cell.angle_alpha   90.00
_cell.angle_beta   90.00
_cell.angle_gamma   90.00
#
_symmetry.space_group_name_H-M   'P 1'
#
loop_
_entity.id
_entity.type
_entity.pdbx_description
1 polymer ?
#
loop_
_entity_poly.entity_id
_entity_poly.type
_entity_poly.pdbx_seq_one_letter_code
_entity_poly.pdbx_strand_id
1 'polypeptide(L)'
;VAGVLQNGTTYSKSRDNSTPIVFAGIPYDFKYQFSEQFVKAGDNSINSGRLQMRNFEISYDRTGFFEVEVSPKPYDNRLRKIFTRTFTGRRIGSLFLGKQELDTGVFRVPVYVNSKDVKITVLSDSWLPLSLQSADYEAFQVLRNQRI
;
A
#
# COMPACT_ATOMS: atom_id res chain seq x y z
N VAL A 1 26.69 5.30 24.16
CA VAL A 1 26.05 6.49 23.58
C VAL A 1 25.30 6.06 22.33
N ALA A 2 24.01 6.31 22.28
CA ALA A 2 23.24 6.06 21.09
C ALA A 2 23.76 6.98 19.97
N GLY A 3 24.06 6.43 18.81
CA GLY A 3 24.44 7.22 17.64
C GLY A 3 23.26 8.08 17.19
N VAL A 4 23.51 9.31 16.81
CA VAL A 4 22.52 10.24 16.27
C VAL A 4 22.73 10.33 14.78
N LEU A 5 21.66 10.16 14.00
CA LEU A 5 21.66 10.47 12.58
C LEU A 5 21.66 11.99 12.42
N GLN A 6 22.79 12.56 12.00
CA GLN A 6 22.85 13.94 11.55
C GLN A 6 22.80 13.97 10.02
N ASN A 7 21.74 14.54 9.47
CA ASN A 7 21.57 14.81 8.03
C ASN A 7 21.86 13.64 7.08
N GLY A 8 21.53 12.40 7.50
CA GLY A 8 21.59 11.22 6.67
C GLY A 8 22.98 10.70 6.29
N THR A 9 24.07 11.29 6.79
CA THR A 9 25.39 11.00 6.25
C THR A 9 26.37 10.33 7.22
N THR A 10 26.18 10.42 8.52
CA THR A 10 27.16 9.83 9.44
C THR A 10 26.48 9.20 10.65
N TYR A 11 26.70 7.93 10.82
CA TYR A 11 26.30 7.17 12.00
C TYR A 11 27.55 6.67 12.72
N SER A 12 27.72 7.03 13.99
CA SER A 12 28.77 6.48 14.84
C SER A 12 28.16 5.70 16.00
N LYS A 13 28.56 4.45 16.17
CA LYS A 13 28.17 3.59 17.28
C LYS A 13 29.38 3.34 18.18
N SER A 14 29.23 3.55 19.49
CA SER A 14 30.19 3.07 20.47
C SER A 14 30.19 1.55 20.54
N ARG A 15 31.35 0.91 20.50
CA ARG A 15 31.51 -0.54 20.62
C ARG A 15 31.41 -0.98 22.07
N ASP A 16 30.27 -0.86 22.67
CA ASP A 16 29.96 -1.53 23.91
C ASP A 16 29.16 -2.80 23.60
N ASN A 17 29.61 -3.95 24.04
CA ASN A 17 28.96 -5.26 23.81
C ASN A 17 27.52 -5.36 24.38
N SER A 18 27.12 -4.39 25.19
CA SER A 18 25.78 -4.27 25.76
C SER A 18 24.82 -3.46 24.90
N THR A 19 25.29 -2.84 23.79
CA THR A 19 24.43 -2.00 22.96
C THR A 19 23.59 -2.80 21.98
N PRO A 20 22.28 -2.51 21.88
CA PRO A 20 21.40 -3.19 20.93
C PRO A 20 21.85 -2.96 19.48
N ILE A 21 21.55 -3.91 18.60
CA ILE A 21 21.76 -3.76 17.17
C ILE A 21 20.92 -2.56 16.68
N VAL A 22 21.56 -1.65 15.97
CA VAL A 22 20.91 -0.45 15.42
C VAL A 22 20.90 -0.56 13.90
N PHE A 23 19.73 -0.37 13.32
CA PHE A 23 19.55 -0.25 11.88
C PHE A 23 19.50 1.22 11.52
N ALA A 24 20.21 1.60 10.47
CA ALA A 24 20.17 2.94 9.89
C ALA A 24 19.81 2.82 8.40
N GLY A 25 18.99 3.71 7.93
CA GLY A 25 18.57 3.75 6.54
C GLY A 25 18.21 5.17 6.11
N ILE A 26 18.22 5.41 4.83
CA ILE A 26 17.79 6.68 4.23
C ILE A 26 16.34 6.52 3.83
N PRO A 27 15.42 7.36 4.33
CA PRO A 27 14.04 7.35 3.89
C PRO A 27 13.95 7.72 2.40
N TYR A 28 13.00 7.15 1.71
CA TYR A 28 12.71 7.44 0.32
C TYR A 28 11.21 7.61 0.12
N ASP A 29 10.83 8.53 -0.74
CA ASP A 29 9.44 8.74 -1.09
C ASP A 29 9.08 7.84 -2.27
N PHE A 30 8.17 6.91 -2.02
CA PHE A 30 7.57 6.06 -3.03
C PHE A 30 6.10 6.42 -3.18
N LYS A 31 5.68 6.63 -4.42
CA LYS A 31 4.28 6.84 -4.77
C LYS A 31 3.94 6.14 -6.07
N TYR A 32 2.96 5.25 -6.02
CA TYR A 32 2.46 4.57 -7.19
C TYR A 32 0.93 4.62 -7.21
N GLN A 33 0.35 5.20 -8.25
CA GLN A 33 -1.09 5.25 -8.46
C GLN A 33 -1.49 4.23 -9.51
N PHE A 34 -2.42 3.35 -9.16
CA PHE A 34 -2.97 2.38 -10.09
C PHE A 34 -3.90 3.08 -11.11
N SER A 35 -3.89 2.56 -12.33
CA SER A 35 -4.84 2.94 -13.37
C SER A 35 -6.27 2.50 -13.00
N GLU A 36 -7.25 3.01 -13.71
CA GLU A 36 -8.64 2.58 -13.55
C GLU A 36 -8.78 1.07 -13.85
N GLN A 37 -9.48 0.35 -12.97
CA GLN A 37 -9.73 -1.07 -13.12
C GLN A 37 -10.92 -1.28 -14.06
N PHE A 38 -10.77 -2.24 -14.97
CA PHE A 38 -11.81 -2.63 -15.94
C PHE A 38 -11.79 -4.13 -16.19
N VAL A 39 -12.92 -4.67 -16.60
CA VAL A 39 -13.04 -6.09 -16.98
C VAL A 39 -12.62 -6.28 -18.43
N LYS A 40 -11.76 -7.26 -18.68
CA LYS A 40 -11.44 -7.72 -20.03
C LYS A 40 -12.34 -8.88 -20.43
N ALA A 41 -12.88 -8.83 -21.64
CA ALA A 41 -13.51 -9.97 -22.29
C ALA A 41 -12.76 -10.25 -23.60
N GLY A 42 -11.92 -11.26 -23.60
CA GLY A 42 -10.95 -11.50 -24.67
C GLY A 42 -9.97 -10.32 -24.78
N ASP A 43 -9.75 -9.82 -25.98
CA ASP A 43 -8.86 -8.68 -26.25
C ASP A 43 -9.50 -7.32 -26.02
N ASN A 44 -10.80 -7.26 -25.74
CA ASN A 44 -11.53 -6.02 -25.58
C ASN A 44 -11.83 -5.70 -24.10
N SER A 45 -11.67 -4.43 -23.74
CA SER A 45 -12.12 -3.95 -22.42
C SER A 45 -13.63 -3.72 -22.44
N ILE A 46 -14.35 -4.27 -21.48
CA ILE A 46 -15.77 -3.99 -21.29
C ILE A 46 -15.91 -2.69 -20.50
N ASN A 47 -16.16 -1.59 -21.21
CA ASN A 47 -16.40 -0.27 -20.60
C ASN A 47 -17.89 0.02 -20.36
N SER A 48 -18.78 -0.87 -20.83
CA SER A 48 -20.22 -0.75 -20.61
C SER A 48 -20.63 -1.37 -19.28
N GLY A 49 -21.36 -0.61 -18.48
CA GLY A 49 -21.84 -1.07 -17.18
C GLY A 49 -21.13 -0.39 -16.02
N ARG A 50 -21.43 -0.89 -14.83
CA ARG A 50 -20.86 -0.43 -13.56
C ARG A 50 -20.00 -1.51 -12.97
N LEU A 51 -18.75 -1.22 -12.69
CA LEU A 51 -17.83 -2.09 -11.95
C LEU A 51 -17.73 -1.60 -10.51
N GLN A 52 -18.41 -2.28 -9.60
CA GLN A 52 -18.37 -1.97 -8.17
C GLN A 52 -17.21 -2.72 -7.53
N MET A 53 -16.16 -1.99 -7.18
CA MET A 53 -15.00 -2.53 -6.46
C MET A 53 -15.42 -2.94 -5.05
N ARG A 54 -15.00 -4.11 -4.61
CA ARG A 54 -15.21 -4.60 -3.25
C ARG A 54 -13.92 -4.53 -2.44
N ASN A 55 -12.92 -5.26 -2.88
CA ASN A 55 -11.60 -5.29 -2.26
C ASN A 55 -10.52 -5.06 -3.30
N PHE A 56 -9.43 -4.49 -2.85
CA PHE A 56 -8.18 -4.41 -3.59
C PHE A 56 -7.11 -5.16 -2.80
N GLU A 57 -6.37 -6.04 -3.45
CA GLU A 57 -5.39 -6.92 -2.83
C GLU A 57 -4.02 -6.65 -3.42
N ILE A 58 -3.03 -6.50 -2.57
CA ILE A 58 -1.64 -6.28 -2.95
C ILE A 58 -0.81 -7.43 -2.39
N SER A 59 -0.20 -8.20 -3.27
CA SER A 59 0.80 -9.21 -2.90
C SER A 59 2.15 -8.54 -2.73
N TYR A 60 2.82 -8.81 -1.63
CA TYR A 60 4.10 -8.24 -1.29
C TYR A 60 5.06 -9.31 -0.79
N ASP A 61 6.35 -9.06 -0.95
CA ASP A 61 7.42 -9.94 -0.47
C ASP A 61 8.46 -9.14 0.31
N ARG A 62 8.85 -9.66 1.50
CA ARG A 62 9.88 -9.08 2.36
C ARG A 62 9.75 -7.56 2.52
N THR A 63 8.55 -7.11 2.81
CA THR A 63 8.19 -5.70 2.90
C THR A 63 8.03 -5.27 4.35
N GLY A 64 8.53 -4.07 4.68
CA GLY A 64 8.48 -3.54 6.04
C GLY A 64 7.36 -2.54 6.27
N PHE A 65 7.09 -1.66 5.31
CA PHE A 65 6.10 -0.59 5.48
C PHE A 65 5.57 -0.06 4.14
N PHE A 66 4.28 0.15 4.07
CA PHE A 66 3.61 0.94 3.04
C PHE A 66 2.19 1.36 3.49
N GLU A 67 1.66 2.33 2.82
CA GLU A 67 0.28 2.79 2.99
C GLU A 67 -0.49 2.67 1.68
N VAL A 68 -1.75 2.32 1.78
CA VAL A 68 -2.67 2.31 0.65
C VAL A 68 -3.75 3.33 0.87
N GLU A 69 -3.76 4.34 0.02
CA GLU A 69 -4.76 5.39 0.02
C GLU A 69 -5.85 5.09 -1.01
N VAL A 70 -7.08 5.06 -0.56
CA VAL A 70 -8.27 4.95 -1.40
C VAL A 70 -8.95 6.30 -1.42
N SER A 71 -8.83 7.00 -2.55
CA SER A 71 -9.40 8.33 -2.76
C SER A 71 -10.58 8.23 -3.71
N PRO A 72 -11.84 8.29 -3.22
CA PRO A 72 -13.00 8.45 -4.09
C PRO A 72 -12.88 9.80 -4.82
N LYS A 73 -13.09 9.81 -6.13
CA LYS A 73 -13.08 11.07 -6.90
C LYS A 73 -14.09 12.03 -6.30
N PRO A 74 -13.68 13.23 -5.95
CA PRO A 74 -14.55 14.18 -5.28
C PRO A 74 -15.47 14.80 -6.31
N TYR A 75 -16.72 14.44 -6.23
CA TYR A 75 -17.76 15.29 -6.79
C TYR A 75 -18.27 16.28 -5.75
N ASP A 76 -17.95 16.03 -4.50
CA ASP A 76 -18.19 16.96 -3.40
C ASP A 76 -17.25 16.64 -2.23
N ASN A 77 -16.29 17.53 -1.96
CA ASN A 77 -15.29 17.40 -0.90
C ASN A 77 -15.89 17.24 0.52
N ARG A 78 -17.20 17.36 0.66
CA ARG A 78 -17.87 17.33 1.96
C ARG A 78 -18.29 15.94 2.41
N LEU A 79 -18.43 14.97 1.50
CA LEU A 79 -19.09 13.70 1.80
C LEU A 79 -18.20 12.45 1.67
N ARG A 80 -17.04 12.52 1.04
CA ARG A 80 -16.19 11.34 0.83
C ARG A 80 -14.79 11.59 1.38
N LYS A 81 -14.47 10.89 2.46
CA LYS A 81 -13.13 10.93 3.05
C LYS A 81 -12.19 10.01 2.29
N ILE A 82 -10.96 10.47 2.10
CA ILE A 82 -9.84 9.61 1.74
C ILE A 82 -9.67 8.59 2.87
N PHE A 83 -9.53 7.34 2.48
CA PHE A 83 -9.32 6.23 3.40
C PHE A 83 -7.91 5.68 3.22
N THR A 84 -7.15 5.65 4.29
CA THR A 84 -5.77 5.13 4.29
C THR A 84 -5.69 3.86 5.14
N ARG A 85 -5.09 2.81 4.59
CA ARG A 85 -4.73 1.60 5.30
C ARG A 85 -3.23 1.47 5.35
N THR A 86 -2.70 1.41 6.56
CA THR A 86 -1.26 1.27 6.80
C THR A 86 -0.90 -0.19 7.00
N PHE A 87 0.09 -0.65 6.28
CA PHE A 87 0.75 -1.93 6.48
C PHE A 87 2.06 -1.74 7.26
N THR A 88 2.25 -2.54 8.27
CA THR A 88 3.54 -2.66 8.96
C THR A 88 3.92 -4.14 9.02
N GLY A 89 5.15 -4.47 8.67
CA GLY A 89 5.65 -5.85 8.74
C GLY A 89 5.74 -6.42 10.17
N ARG A 90 5.34 -5.63 11.16
CA ARG A 90 5.38 -6.05 12.57
C ARG A 90 4.20 -6.96 12.89
N ARG A 91 4.52 -8.12 13.47
CA ARG A 91 3.52 -9.03 14.01
C ARG A 91 3.39 -8.82 15.51
N ILE A 92 2.16 -8.86 16.03
CA ILE A 92 1.91 -8.82 17.48
C ILE A 92 2.60 -10.01 18.14
N GLY A 93 3.43 -9.75 19.14
CA GLY A 93 4.16 -10.79 19.90
C GLY A 93 5.55 -11.15 19.36
N SER A 94 6.01 -10.58 18.24
CA SER A 94 7.31 -10.86 17.64
C SER A 94 8.32 -9.72 17.78
N LEU A 95 8.11 -8.80 18.71
CA LEU A 95 8.99 -7.65 18.92
C LEU A 95 10.31 -8.09 19.60
N PHE A 96 11.31 -8.40 18.79
CA PHE A 96 12.67 -8.59 19.24
C PHE A 96 13.50 -7.34 18.98
N LEU A 97 14.15 -6.83 20.03
CA LEU A 97 15.10 -5.73 19.87
C LEU A 97 16.25 -6.14 18.95
N GLY A 98 16.54 -5.30 17.96
CA GLY A 98 17.63 -5.53 17.03
C GLY A 98 17.32 -6.45 15.86
N LYS A 99 16.05 -6.79 15.63
CA LYS A 99 15.59 -7.49 14.43
C LYS A 99 14.65 -6.58 13.62
N GLN A 100 14.98 -6.44 12.34
CA GLN A 100 14.05 -5.81 11.39
C GLN A 100 13.04 -6.86 10.94
N GLU A 101 11.77 -6.59 11.19
CA GLU A 101 10.69 -7.48 10.77
C GLU A 101 10.22 -7.09 9.37
N LEU A 102 10.34 -8.06 8.46
CA LEU A 102 9.82 -8.01 7.11
C LEU A 102 8.80 -9.13 6.96
N ASP A 103 7.70 -8.83 6.32
CA ASP A 103 6.64 -9.82 6.10
C ASP A 103 6.43 -10.06 4.61
N THR A 104 5.85 -11.22 4.30
CA THR A 104 5.46 -11.64 2.95
C THR A 104 4.03 -12.12 3.00
N GLY A 105 3.19 -11.66 2.08
CA GLY A 105 1.79 -12.05 2.06
C GLY A 105 0.93 -11.20 1.13
N VAL A 106 -0.36 -11.11 1.47
CA VAL A 106 -1.35 -10.34 0.75
C VAL A 106 -2.02 -9.34 1.68
N PHE A 107 -1.99 -8.07 1.29
CA PHE A 107 -2.64 -6.99 2.02
C PHE A 107 -3.95 -6.61 1.34
N ARG A 108 -5.05 -6.79 2.06
CA ARG A 108 -6.41 -6.53 1.55
C ARG A 108 -6.93 -5.19 2.03
N VAL A 109 -7.43 -4.40 1.08
CA VAL A 109 -7.97 -3.07 1.31
C VAL A 109 -9.42 -3.02 0.81
N PRO A 110 -10.41 -2.75 1.67
CA PRO A 110 -11.79 -2.57 1.22
C PRO A 110 -11.94 -1.24 0.47
N VAL A 111 -12.65 -1.26 -0.66
CA VAL A 111 -12.82 -0.07 -1.52
C VAL A 111 -14.28 0.39 -1.56
N TYR A 112 -15.22 -0.49 -1.85
CA TYR A 112 -16.68 -0.27 -1.91
C TYR A 112 -17.13 0.94 -2.76
N VAL A 113 -16.38 1.25 -3.81
CA VAL A 113 -16.66 2.36 -4.73
C VAL A 113 -16.63 1.86 -6.16
N ASN A 114 -17.30 2.59 -7.08
CA ASN A 114 -17.22 2.29 -8.51
C ASN A 114 -15.78 2.53 -9.01
N SER A 115 -15.26 1.63 -9.86
CA SER A 115 -13.90 1.71 -10.37
C SER A 115 -13.57 3.05 -11.05
N LYS A 116 -14.55 3.65 -11.74
CA LYS A 116 -14.40 4.95 -12.40
C LYS A 116 -14.27 6.14 -11.45
N ASP A 117 -14.74 5.96 -10.21
CA ASP A 117 -14.86 7.02 -9.22
C ASP A 117 -13.85 6.88 -8.08
N VAL A 118 -12.83 6.05 -8.23
CA VAL A 118 -11.83 5.81 -7.20
C VAL A 118 -10.41 5.88 -7.77
N LYS A 119 -9.50 6.40 -6.96
CA LYS A 119 -8.06 6.29 -7.18
C LYS A 119 -7.46 5.48 -6.03
N ILE A 120 -6.62 4.52 -6.36
CA ILE A 120 -5.90 3.71 -5.40
C ILE A 120 -4.42 4.03 -5.57
N THR A 121 -3.80 4.46 -4.47
CA THR A 121 -2.40 4.89 -4.46
C THR A 121 -1.66 4.15 -3.36
N VAL A 122 -0.50 3.61 -3.67
CA VAL A 122 0.44 3.07 -2.68
C VAL A 122 1.51 4.11 -2.39
N LEU A 123 1.76 4.34 -1.12
CA LEU A 123 2.70 5.32 -0.61
C LEU A 123 3.69 4.64 0.35
N SER A 124 4.92 5.10 0.38
CA SER A 124 5.86 4.77 1.44
C SER A 124 6.87 5.91 1.58
N ASP A 125 7.07 6.36 2.80
CA ASP A 125 8.07 7.36 3.20
C ASP A 125 9.15 6.78 4.12
N SER A 126 9.18 5.46 4.20
CA SER A 126 10.06 4.72 5.12
C SER A 126 11.39 4.37 4.46
N TRP A 127 12.41 4.13 5.29
CA TRP A 127 13.67 3.53 4.88
C TRP A 127 13.59 2.00 4.74
N LEU A 128 12.46 1.39 5.12
CA LEU A 128 12.23 -0.05 5.04
C LEU A 128 12.04 -0.51 3.59
N PRO A 129 12.45 -1.73 3.24
CA PRO A 129 12.27 -2.26 1.90
C PRO A 129 10.79 -2.42 1.55
N LEU A 130 10.46 -2.12 0.31
CA LEU A 130 9.15 -2.29 -0.29
C LEU A 130 9.30 -3.11 -1.57
N SER A 131 8.67 -4.28 -1.61
CA SER A 131 8.63 -5.15 -2.79
C SER A 131 7.20 -5.58 -3.07
N LEU A 132 6.57 -4.94 -4.04
CA LEU A 132 5.23 -5.26 -4.51
C LEU A 132 5.33 -6.26 -5.65
N GLN A 133 4.58 -7.35 -5.59
CA GLN A 133 4.62 -8.44 -6.56
C GLN A 133 3.48 -8.35 -7.57
N SER A 134 2.26 -8.25 -7.08
CA SER A 134 1.06 -8.12 -7.89
C SER A 134 -0.01 -7.30 -7.18
N ALA A 135 -0.98 -6.86 -7.96
CA ALA A 135 -2.19 -6.24 -7.42
C ALA A 135 -3.41 -6.83 -8.14
N ASP A 136 -4.35 -7.29 -7.34
CA ASP A 136 -5.59 -7.91 -7.78
C ASP A 136 -6.79 -7.17 -7.19
N TYR A 137 -7.98 -7.37 -7.75
CA TYR A 137 -9.19 -6.78 -7.20
C TYR A 137 -10.40 -7.70 -7.33
N GLU A 138 -11.26 -7.63 -6.35
CA GLU A 138 -12.58 -8.26 -6.33
C GLU A 138 -13.63 -7.20 -6.61
N ALA A 139 -14.50 -7.43 -7.60
CA ALA A 139 -15.53 -6.49 -7.97
C ALA A 139 -16.79 -7.18 -8.51
N PHE A 140 -17.91 -6.48 -8.43
CA PHE A 140 -19.18 -6.88 -9.06
C PHE A 140 -19.40 -6.05 -10.31
N GLN A 141 -19.65 -6.72 -11.42
CA GLN A 141 -20.02 -6.08 -12.67
C GLN A 141 -21.53 -6.09 -12.85
N VAL A 142 -22.11 -4.92 -13.05
CA VAL A 142 -23.52 -4.75 -13.42
C VAL A 142 -23.60 -4.30 -14.87
N LEU A 143 -24.10 -5.15 -15.73
CA LEU A 143 -24.33 -4.83 -17.14
C LEU A 143 -25.64 -4.05 -17.28
N ARG A 144 -25.63 -3.01 -18.09
CA ARG A 144 -26.86 -2.32 -18.51
C ARG A 144 -27.44 -3.07 -19.70
N ASN A 145 -28.63 -3.61 -19.54
CA ASN A 145 -29.44 -4.03 -20.70
C ASN A 145 -29.96 -2.78 -21.40
N GLN A 146 -29.53 -2.57 -22.65
CA GLN A 146 -30.19 -1.59 -23.52
C GLN A 146 -31.57 -2.15 -23.89
N ARG A 147 -32.63 -1.45 -23.53
CA ARG A 147 -33.91 -1.64 -24.17
C ARG A 147 -33.80 -0.99 -25.54
N ILE A 148 -34.00 -1.82 -26.55
CA ILE A 148 -34.24 -1.38 -27.92
C ILE A 148 -35.67 -0.83 -27.99
#